data_28fcc935968d0048722fee25b97d8cca
#
_entry.id   28fcc935968d0048722fee25b97d8cca
#
_cell.length_a   1.000
_cell.length_b   1.000
_cell.length_c   1.000
_cell.angle_alpha   90.00
_cell.angle_beta   90.00
_cell.angle_gamma   90.00
#
_symmetry.space_group_name_H-M   'P 1'
#
loop_
_entity.id
_entity.type
_entity.pdbx_description
1 polymer ?
#
loop_
_entity_poly.entity_id
_entity_poly.type
_entity_poly.pdbx_seq_one_letter_code
_entity_poly.pdbx_strand_id
1 'polypeptide(L)'
;MESQKGALHPMTIAAHEALKVFAELGFEVAVGPELENEWYCFDALNVPKNHPARDMQDTFFIKDKKSAITNNQTPNSKESFVLRTHTTSATARAVEQANKDGRIPCAFVSIGKVFRNESTDATHEAMFFQVDGILVVPKEMAEEASVSRLKGTLLYFYRKMLGEDVDIQLRPSFFPFVEPGLEVWVKFGERWLEVMGAGIIHPNVLTNLGIDPEKYTGFAFGGGLDRIVMVKHKITDIRYLYQGDLRVNQF
;
A
#
# COMPACT_ATOMS: atom_id res chain seq x y z
N MET A 1 30.81 0.69 -32.43
CA MET A 1 30.08 0.00 -31.35
C MET A 1 29.15 1.04 -30.73
N GLU A 2 27.87 0.98 -31.08
CA GLU A 2 26.87 1.77 -30.34
C GLU A 2 26.86 1.26 -28.91
N SER A 3 27.08 2.14 -27.96
CA SER A 3 26.95 1.79 -26.53
C SER A 3 25.50 1.39 -26.31
N GLN A 4 25.22 0.12 -26.05
CA GLN A 4 23.91 -0.31 -25.56
C GLN A 4 23.63 0.49 -24.26
N LYS A 5 22.70 1.43 -24.34
CA LYS A 5 22.20 2.10 -23.14
C LYS A 5 21.58 1.02 -22.26
N GLY A 6 21.98 0.95 -21.00
CA GLY A 6 21.34 0.07 -20.04
C GLY A 6 19.83 0.33 -19.96
N ALA A 7 19.05 -0.69 -19.68
CA ALA A 7 17.60 -0.59 -19.45
C ALA A 7 17.32 -0.53 -17.95
N LEU A 8 16.28 0.23 -17.57
CA LEU A 8 15.79 0.23 -16.19
C LEU A 8 15.02 -1.07 -15.91
N HIS A 9 15.08 -1.51 -14.67
CA HIS A 9 14.30 -2.67 -14.21
C HIS A 9 12.79 -2.40 -14.35
N PRO A 10 11.95 -3.37 -14.79
CA PRO A 10 10.51 -3.18 -14.96
C PRO A 10 9.79 -2.62 -13.73
N MET A 11 10.18 -3.04 -12.53
CA MET A 11 9.65 -2.48 -11.27
C MET A 11 9.96 -1.00 -11.11
N THR A 12 11.15 -0.56 -11.50
CA THR A 12 11.52 0.87 -11.45
C THR A 12 10.68 1.69 -12.42
N ILE A 13 10.49 1.17 -13.65
CA ILE A 13 9.64 1.81 -14.66
C ILE A 13 8.21 1.89 -14.14
N ALA A 14 7.64 0.80 -13.65
CA ALA A 14 6.28 0.75 -13.14
C ALA A 14 6.06 1.69 -11.94
N ALA A 15 7.03 1.77 -11.02
CA ALA A 15 6.97 2.68 -9.88
C ALA A 15 6.94 4.15 -10.34
N HIS A 16 7.79 4.54 -11.30
CA HIS A 16 7.79 5.89 -11.85
C HIS A 16 6.49 6.22 -12.61
N GLU A 17 5.98 5.29 -13.42
CA GLU A 17 4.70 5.44 -14.11
C GLU A 17 3.56 5.61 -13.11
N ALA A 18 3.49 4.76 -12.08
CA ALA A 18 2.45 4.84 -11.06
C ALA A 18 2.49 6.18 -10.30
N LEU A 19 3.67 6.63 -9.86
CA LEU A 19 3.83 7.94 -9.21
C LEU A 19 3.37 9.09 -10.12
N LYS A 20 3.69 9.04 -11.41
CA LYS A 20 3.25 10.04 -12.38
C LYS A 20 1.73 10.07 -12.51
N VAL A 21 1.09 8.91 -12.61
CA VAL A 21 -0.37 8.80 -12.69
C VAL A 21 -1.05 9.38 -11.44
N PHE A 22 -0.53 9.06 -10.24
CA PHE A 22 -1.10 9.62 -9.01
C PHE A 22 -0.82 11.11 -8.86
N ALA A 23 0.31 11.62 -9.35
CA ALA A 23 0.57 13.06 -9.40
C ALA A 23 -0.44 13.80 -10.31
N GLU A 24 -0.84 13.22 -11.46
CA GLU A 24 -1.91 13.74 -12.31
C GLU A 24 -3.27 13.82 -11.59
N LEU A 25 -3.49 12.94 -10.60
CA LEU A 25 -4.69 12.93 -9.75
C LEU A 25 -4.56 13.81 -8.49
N GLY A 26 -3.45 14.53 -8.32
CA GLY A 26 -3.21 15.45 -7.22
C GLY A 26 -2.68 14.79 -5.94
N PHE A 27 -2.18 13.54 -6.00
CA PHE A 27 -1.55 12.89 -4.86
C PHE A 27 -0.08 13.35 -4.71
N GLU A 28 0.30 13.69 -3.49
CA GLU A 28 1.69 13.93 -3.10
C GLU A 28 2.39 12.61 -2.75
N VAL A 29 3.70 12.53 -2.99
CA VAL A 29 4.47 11.32 -2.66
C VAL A 29 4.81 11.29 -1.18
N ALA A 30 4.41 10.24 -0.49
CA ALA A 30 4.78 9.96 0.89
C ALA A 30 5.92 8.93 0.96
N VAL A 31 6.97 9.24 1.70
CA VAL A 31 8.11 8.35 1.93
C VAL A 31 8.15 7.97 3.41
N GLY A 32 8.40 6.70 3.69
CA GLY A 32 8.52 6.17 5.05
C GLY A 32 9.61 5.11 5.18
N PRO A 33 10.06 4.80 6.41
CA PRO A 33 11.10 3.81 6.64
C PRO A 33 10.63 2.38 6.34
N GLU A 34 11.55 1.51 5.91
CA GLU A 34 11.30 0.07 5.79
C GLU A 34 11.27 -0.61 7.17
N LEU A 35 12.16 -0.18 8.07
CA LEU A 35 12.10 -0.55 9.49
C LEU A 35 11.14 0.40 10.20
N GLU A 36 9.93 -0.05 10.42
CA GLU A 36 8.83 0.77 10.90
C GLU A 36 8.48 0.44 12.36
N ASN A 37 7.93 1.43 13.03
CA ASN A 37 7.35 1.24 14.35
C ASN A 37 6.06 0.39 14.23
N GLU A 38 5.92 -0.62 15.10
CA GLU A 38 4.74 -1.52 15.12
C GLU A 38 3.42 -0.74 15.20
N TRP A 39 3.42 0.40 15.90
CA TRP A 39 2.24 1.23 16.05
C TRP A 39 1.71 1.74 14.69
N TYR A 40 2.60 2.24 13.80
CA TYR A 40 2.19 2.71 12.47
C TYR A 40 1.81 1.58 11.52
N CYS A 41 2.38 0.38 11.70
CA CYS A 41 2.00 -0.77 10.89
C CYS A 41 0.63 -1.33 11.28
N PHE A 42 0.23 -1.23 12.56
CA PHE A 42 -0.93 -1.95 13.03
C PHE A 42 -1.88 -1.11 13.88
N ASP A 43 -1.43 -0.55 15.01
CA ASP A 43 -2.35 0.12 15.96
C ASP A 43 -2.99 1.36 15.35
N ALA A 44 -2.21 2.20 14.65
CA ALA A 44 -2.70 3.37 13.95
C ALA A 44 -3.76 3.00 12.89
N LEU A 45 -3.65 1.82 12.31
CA LEU A 45 -4.51 1.32 11.25
C LEU A 45 -5.66 0.42 11.76
N ASN A 46 -5.98 0.52 13.05
CA ASN A 46 -7.09 -0.24 13.67
C ASN A 46 -6.95 -1.77 13.55
N VAL A 47 -5.74 -2.29 13.36
CA VAL A 47 -5.48 -3.72 13.34
C VAL A 47 -5.43 -4.24 14.78
N PRO A 48 -6.33 -5.14 15.20
CA PRO A 48 -6.36 -5.63 16.58
C PRO A 48 -5.14 -6.49 16.92
N LYS A 49 -4.80 -6.56 18.23
CA LYS A 49 -3.59 -7.28 18.70
C LYS A 49 -3.58 -8.78 18.39
N ASN A 50 -4.75 -9.38 18.28
CA ASN A 50 -4.94 -10.79 17.95
C ASN A 50 -5.19 -11.05 16.46
N HIS A 51 -4.95 -10.07 15.60
CA HIS A 51 -5.12 -10.22 14.16
C HIS A 51 -4.00 -11.09 13.57
N PRO A 52 -4.29 -12.05 12.68
CA PRO A 52 -3.27 -12.94 12.08
C PRO A 52 -2.07 -12.19 11.46
N ALA A 53 -2.29 -11.05 10.82
CA ALA A 53 -1.21 -10.23 10.23
C ALA A 53 -0.16 -9.75 11.25
N ARG A 54 -0.45 -9.82 12.56
CA ARG A 54 0.52 -9.55 13.65
C ARG A 54 1.23 -10.81 14.14
N ASP A 55 0.93 -11.98 13.57
CA ASP A 55 1.63 -13.20 13.94
C ASP A 55 3.09 -13.12 13.47
N MET A 56 4.00 -13.68 14.26
CA MET A 56 5.41 -13.82 13.89
C MET A 56 5.61 -14.69 12.64
N GLN A 57 4.58 -15.45 12.23
CA GLN A 57 4.58 -16.19 10.97
C GLN A 57 4.38 -15.29 9.75
N ASP A 58 3.71 -14.13 9.91
CA ASP A 58 3.39 -13.22 8.81
C ASP A 58 4.19 -11.92 8.85
N THR A 59 4.81 -11.57 9.98
CA THR A 59 5.54 -10.31 10.18
C THR A 59 6.95 -10.53 10.72
N PHE A 60 7.95 -9.84 10.15
CA PHE A 60 9.31 -9.81 10.65
C PHE A 60 9.44 -8.80 11.79
N PHE A 61 9.44 -9.27 13.03
CA PHE A 61 9.71 -8.47 14.21
C PHE A 61 11.22 -8.33 14.44
N ILE A 62 11.68 -7.13 14.69
CA ILE A 62 13.07 -6.84 14.99
C ILE A 62 13.25 -6.84 16.52
N LYS A 63 13.96 -7.83 17.01
CA LYS A 63 14.31 -7.94 18.44
C LYS A 63 15.44 -6.97 18.74
N ASP A 64 15.14 -5.90 19.48
CA ASP A 64 16.20 -5.06 20.04
C ASP A 64 16.95 -5.86 21.11
N LYS A 65 18.30 -5.95 21.00
CA LYS A 65 19.14 -6.62 22.00
C LYS A 65 19.03 -6.00 23.39
N LYS A 66 18.56 -4.75 23.50
CA LYS A 66 18.34 -4.06 24.77
C LYS A 66 17.04 -4.48 25.49
N SER A 67 16.00 -4.89 24.77
CA SER A 67 14.74 -5.32 25.38
C SER A 67 14.79 -6.75 25.94
N ALA A 68 15.80 -7.54 25.62
CA ALA A 68 15.99 -8.90 26.16
C ALA A 68 16.46 -8.91 27.64
N ILE A 69 16.74 -7.76 28.25
CA ILE A 69 17.30 -7.66 29.60
C ILE A 69 16.27 -7.16 30.64
N THR A 70 15.12 -6.65 30.24
CA THR A 70 14.09 -6.18 31.18
C THR A 70 12.85 -7.05 31.15
N ASN A 71 12.71 -7.79 32.25
CA ASN A 71 11.51 -8.47 32.79
C ASN A 71 10.18 -8.29 32.04
N ASN A 72 9.63 -9.40 31.50
CA ASN A 72 8.20 -9.79 31.36
C ASN A 72 7.11 -8.70 31.18
N GLN A 73 7.44 -7.51 30.70
CA GLN A 73 6.45 -6.55 30.23
C GLN A 73 6.34 -6.68 28.71
N THR A 74 5.12 -6.89 28.23
CA THR A 74 4.80 -6.76 26.79
C THR A 74 5.38 -5.43 26.30
N PRO A 75 6.28 -5.41 25.30
CA PRO A 75 6.81 -4.17 24.78
C PRO A 75 5.66 -3.25 24.41
N ASN A 76 5.75 -1.98 24.80
CA ASN A 76 4.84 -0.96 24.29
C ASN A 76 5.00 -0.96 22.76
N SER A 77 3.90 -1.09 22.00
CA SER A 77 3.96 -1.14 20.54
C SER A 77 4.68 0.05 19.89
N LYS A 78 4.84 1.17 20.62
CA LYS A 78 5.65 2.33 20.23
C LYS A 78 7.17 2.13 20.34
N GLU A 79 7.61 1.07 21.02
CA GLU A 79 9.03 0.72 21.21
C GLU A 79 9.43 -0.53 20.42
N SER A 80 8.46 -1.18 19.79
CA SER A 80 8.62 -2.38 18.97
C SER A 80 8.74 -2.01 17.49
N PHE A 81 9.69 -2.65 16.78
CA PHE A 81 9.95 -2.41 15.37
C PHE A 81 9.71 -3.67 14.55
N VAL A 82 9.18 -3.45 13.34
CA VAL A 82 8.92 -4.48 12.35
C VAL A 82 9.47 -4.06 10.98
N LEU A 83 9.79 -5.01 10.11
CA LEU A 83 9.84 -4.70 8.71
C LEU A 83 8.40 -4.47 8.23
N ARG A 84 8.12 -3.31 7.65
CA ARG A 84 6.76 -2.91 7.29
C ARG A 84 6.11 -3.92 6.35
N THR A 85 4.87 -4.32 6.66
CA THR A 85 4.10 -5.29 5.88
C THR A 85 3.28 -4.66 4.75
N HIS A 86 3.20 -3.33 4.75
CA HIS A 86 2.54 -2.49 3.73
C HIS A 86 3.12 -1.06 3.76
N THR A 87 2.94 -0.30 2.69
CA THR A 87 3.38 1.09 2.61
C THR A 87 2.38 2.08 3.22
N THR A 88 1.23 1.60 3.70
CA THR A 88 0.19 2.40 4.39
C THR A 88 0.74 3.13 5.62
N SER A 89 1.75 2.57 6.30
CA SER A 89 2.43 3.25 7.40
C SER A 89 3.05 4.59 6.98
N ALA A 90 3.59 4.67 5.76
CA ALA A 90 4.15 5.91 5.22
C ALA A 90 3.05 6.95 4.91
N THR A 91 1.94 6.53 4.31
CA THR A 91 0.80 7.43 4.05
C THR A 91 0.12 7.87 5.35
N ALA A 92 0.03 7.01 6.37
CA ALA A 92 -0.48 7.36 7.70
C ALA A 92 0.37 8.45 8.38
N ARG A 93 1.71 8.33 8.33
CA ARG A 93 2.63 9.37 8.82
C ARG A 93 2.44 10.68 8.09
N ALA A 94 2.30 10.66 6.76
CA ALA A 94 2.10 11.86 5.96
C ALA A 94 0.79 12.56 6.30
N VAL A 95 -0.30 11.81 6.49
CA VAL A 95 -1.62 12.35 6.89
C VAL A 95 -1.56 12.90 8.32
N GLU A 96 -0.94 12.20 9.27
CA GLU A 96 -0.76 12.71 10.63
C GLU A 96 0.00 14.04 10.63
N GLN A 97 1.08 14.15 9.84
CA GLN A 97 1.85 15.37 9.71
C GLN A 97 1.04 16.49 9.02
N ALA A 98 0.33 16.16 7.93
CA ALA A 98 -0.53 17.13 7.25
C ALA A 98 -1.64 17.69 8.17
N ASN A 99 -2.20 16.84 9.04
CA ASN A 99 -3.16 17.29 10.06
C ASN A 99 -2.53 18.29 11.05
N LYS A 100 -1.33 17.97 11.56
CA LYS A 100 -0.58 18.87 12.46
C LYS A 100 -0.26 20.22 11.80
N ASP A 101 -0.02 20.21 10.50
CA ASP A 101 0.31 21.39 9.69
C ASP A 101 -0.94 22.15 9.22
N GLY A 102 -2.15 21.66 9.51
CA GLY A 102 -3.41 22.24 9.02
C GLY A 102 -3.62 22.10 7.51
N ARG A 103 -3.04 21.10 6.86
CA ARG A 103 -3.06 20.85 5.41
C ARG A 103 -4.07 19.77 5.01
N ILE A 104 -5.25 19.74 5.61
CA ILE A 104 -6.38 18.94 5.12
C ILE A 104 -7.33 19.87 4.36
N PRO A 105 -7.74 19.56 3.12
CA PRO A 105 -7.66 18.26 2.43
C PRO A 105 -6.24 17.88 1.97
N CYS A 106 -5.97 16.58 1.99
CA CYS A 106 -4.68 16.03 1.54
C CYS A 106 -4.86 14.67 0.86
N ALA A 107 -3.98 14.38 -0.08
CA ALA A 107 -3.91 13.09 -0.76
C ALA A 107 -2.44 12.65 -0.88
N PHE A 108 -2.13 11.44 -0.44
CA PHE A 108 -0.77 10.90 -0.48
C PHE A 108 -0.74 9.53 -1.14
N VAL A 109 0.34 9.24 -1.87
CA VAL A 109 0.67 7.93 -2.40
C VAL A 109 2.07 7.52 -1.93
N SER A 110 2.24 6.26 -1.56
CA SER A 110 3.53 5.68 -1.22
C SER A 110 3.78 4.43 -2.06
N ILE A 111 4.99 4.31 -2.61
CA ILE A 111 5.44 3.11 -3.30
C ILE A 111 6.75 2.68 -2.67
N GLY A 112 6.87 1.40 -2.33
CA GLY A 112 8.09 0.89 -1.73
C GLY A 112 8.04 -0.60 -1.42
N LYS A 113 9.17 -1.09 -0.95
CA LYS A 113 9.30 -2.47 -0.49
C LYS A 113 8.49 -2.69 0.77
N VAL A 114 7.89 -3.86 0.84
CA VAL A 114 7.20 -4.41 2.00
C VAL A 114 7.67 -5.83 2.24
N PHE A 115 7.47 -6.32 3.45
CA PHE A 115 8.07 -7.58 3.89
C PHE A 115 7.01 -8.42 4.61
N ARG A 116 6.85 -9.67 4.17
CA ARG A 116 5.98 -10.66 4.80
C ARG A 116 6.72 -11.96 4.98
N ASN A 117 6.57 -12.56 6.14
CA ASN A 117 7.22 -13.84 6.45
C ASN A 117 6.39 -15.00 5.86
N GLU A 118 6.25 -15.00 4.56
CA GLU A 118 5.51 -16.01 3.79
C GLU A 118 6.48 -16.94 3.05
N SER A 119 6.00 -18.14 2.73
CA SER A 119 6.77 -19.06 1.88
C SER A 119 6.83 -18.52 0.45
N THR A 120 8.03 -18.50 -0.13
CA THR A 120 8.25 -18.06 -1.51
C THR A 120 7.71 -19.09 -2.51
N ASP A 121 6.87 -18.63 -3.45
CA ASP A 121 6.37 -19.42 -4.58
C ASP A 121 6.31 -18.57 -5.86
N ALA A 122 5.59 -19.02 -6.90
CA ALA A 122 5.47 -18.30 -8.16
C ALA A 122 4.69 -16.97 -8.06
N THR A 123 3.94 -16.76 -6.96
CA THR A 123 3.05 -15.62 -6.74
C THR A 123 3.36 -14.82 -5.48
N HIS A 124 4.21 -15.35 -4.60
CA HIS A 124 4.58 -14.77 -3.31
C HIS A 124 6.08 -14.69 -3.14
N GLU A 125 6.54 -13.59 -2.60
CA GLU A 125 7.90 -13.32 -2.16
C GLU A 125 7.90 -12.70 -0.77
N ALA A 126 8.95 -12.98 0.02
CA ALA A 126 9.10 -12.40 1.35
C ALA A 126 9.33 -10.88 1.30
N MET A 127 9.80 -10.35 0.19
CA MET A 127 9.94 -8.92 -0.10
C MET A 127 9.35 -8.63 -1.48
N PHE A 128 8.42 -7.67 -1.54
CA PHE A 128 7.79 -7.24 -2.80
C PHE A 128 7.48 -5.74 -2.73
N PHE A 129 7.03 -5.16 -3.84
CA PHE A 129 6.66 -3.75 -3.89
C PHE A 129 5.16 -3.56 -3.77
N GLN A 130 4.77 -2.55 -3.00
CA GLN A 130 3.38 -2.16 -2.83
C GLN A 130 3.19 -0.70 -3.19
N VAL A 131 2.01 -0.37 -3.71
CA VAL A 131 1.49 0.98 -3.89
C VAL A 131 0.30 1.15 -2.98
N ASP A 132 0.33 2.17 -2.12
CA ASP A 132 -0.75 2.56 -1.22
C ASP A 132 -1.06 4.03 -1.39
N GLY A 133 -2.35 4.37 -1.34
CA GLY A 133 -2.80 5.76 -1.41
C GLY A 133 -3.88 6.05 -0.38
N ILE A 134 -3.96 7.31 0.02
CA ILE A 134 -4.93 7.84 0.98
C ILE A 134 -5.36 9.24 0.55
N LEU A 135 -6.66 9.50 0.66
CA LEU A 135 -7.26 10.83 0.52
C LEU A 135 -8.02 11.13 1.82
N VAL A 136 -7.81 12.30 2.39
CA VAL A 136 -8.58 12.81 3.54
C VAL A 136 -9.12 14.18 3.22
N VAL A 137 -10.42 14.37 3.42
CA VAL A 137 -11.15 15.61 3.13
C VAL A 137 -12.10 15.98 4.27
N PRO A 138 -12.47 17.26 4.41
CA PRO A 138 -13.60 17.65 5.27
C PRO A 138 -14.91 16.98 4.80
N LYS A 139 -15.85 16.73 5.74
CA LYS A 139 -17.14 16.09 5.40
C LYS A 139 -17.99 16.90 4.42
N GLU A 140 -17.79 18.21 4.35
CA GLU A 140 -18.42 19.07 3.34
C GLU A 140 -17.98 18.69 1.90
N MET A 141 -16.84 18.02 1.77
CA MET A 141 -16.30 17.48 0.52
C MET A 141 -16.43 15.95 0.42
N ALA A 142 -17.34 15.32 1.16
CA ALA A 142 -17.46 13.85 1.23
C ALA A 142 -17.68 13.16 -0.13
N GLU A 143 -18.24 13.86 -1.10
CA GLU A 143 -18.34 13.40 -2.51
C GLU A 143 -16.98 13.02 -3.09
N GLU A 144 -15.91 13.76 -2.77
CA GLU A 144 -14.54 13.49 -3.21
C GLU A 144 -13.93 12.25 -2.54
N ALA A 145 -14.49 11.82 -1.40
CA ALA A 145 -14.10 10.61 -0.68
C ALA A 145 -15.10 9.46 -0.84
N SER A 146 -16.05 9.57 -1.79
CA SER A 146 -17.05 8.53 -2.03
C SER A 146 -16.45 7.26 -2.66
N VAL A 147 -17.14 6.13 -2.51
CA VAL A 147 -16.78 4.86 -3.18
C VAL A 147 -16.74 5.04 -4.71
N SER A 148 -17.62 5.88 -5.28
CA SER A 148 -17.62 6.20 -6.70
C SER A 148 -16.34 6.94 -7.12
N ARG A 149 -15.90 7.90 -6.32
CA ARG A 149 -14.64 8.63 -6.57
C ARG A 149 -13.43 7.70 -6.44
N LEU A 150 -13.40 6.86 -5.40
CA LEU A 150 -12.39 5.83 -5.22
C LEU A 150 -12.33 4.91 -6.45
N LYS A 151 -13.49 4.40 -6.93
CA LYS A 151 -13.55 3.58 -8.15
C LYS A 151 -13.00 4.32 -9.36
N GLY A 152 -13.37 5.58 -9.55
CA GLY A 152 -12.88 6.42 -10.66
C GLY A 152 -11.35 6.60 -10.62
N THR A 153 -10.79 6.90 -9.45
CA THR A 153 -9.35 7.02 -9.20
C THR A 153 -8.60 5.73 -9.57
N LEU A 154 -9.09 4.59 -9.10
CA LEU A 154 -8.45 3.29 -9.37
C LEU A 154 -8.62 2.85 -10.82
N LEU A 155 -9.80 3.09 -11.44
CA LEU A 155 -10.00 2.79 -12.87
C LEU A 155 -9.05 3.60 -13.74
N TYR A 156 -8.89 4.90 -13.45
CA TYR A 156 -7.92 5.75 -14.14
C TYR A 156 -6.50 5.20 -13.99
N PHE A 157 -6.09 4.87 -12.78
CA PHE A 157 -4.78 4.28 -12.51
C PHE A 157 -4.53 3.00 -13.31
N TYR A 158 -5.45 2.03 -13.23
CA TYR A 158 -5.27 0.75 -13.94
C TYR A 158 -5.29 0.90 -15.44
N ARG A 159 -6.11 1.80 -16.00
CA ARG A 159 -6.09 2.09 -17.44
C ARG A 159 -4.76 2.66 -17.90
N LYS A 160 -4.19 3.59 -17.15
CA LYS A 160 -2.85 4.15 -17.45
C LYS A 160 -1.74 3.10 -17.35
N MET A 161 -1.83 2.18 -16.38
CA MET A 161 -0.81 1.15 -16.19
C MET A 161 -0.91 -0.03 -17.15
N LEU A 162 -2.13 -0.44 -17.53
CA LEU A 162 -2.40 -1.71 -18.21
C LEU A 162 -3.11 -1.56 -19.57
N GLY A 163 -3.64 -0.39 -19.89
CA GLY A 163 -4.34 -0.09 -21.15
C GLY A 163 -5.80 0.32 -20.97
N GLU A 164 -6.35 1.02 -21.96
CA GLU A 164 -7.68 1.65 -21.87
C GLU A 164 -8.84 0.64 -21.80
N ASP A 165 -8.65 -0.59 -22.28
CA ASP A 165 -9.68 -1.65 -22.25
C ASP A 165 -9.88 -2.28 -20.86
N VAL A 166 -9.11 -1.83 -19.86
CA VAL A 166 -9.21 -2.33 -18.50
C VAL A 166 -10.50 -1.86 -17.83
N ASP A 167 -11.20 -2.78 -17.20
CA ASP A 167 -12.32 -2.50 -16.31
C ASP A 167 -12.06 -3.04 -14.90
N ILE A 168 -12.73 -2.45 -13.89
CA ILE A 168 -12.59 -2.84 -12.50
C ILE A 168 -13.94 -3.12 -11.84
N GLN A 169 -13.94 -4.09 -10.93
CA GLN A 169 -15.03 -4.36 -10.00
C GLN A 169 -14.58 -4.12 -8.57
N LEU A 170 -15.45 -3.51 -7.79
CA LEU A 170 -15.30 -3.42 -6.34
C LEU A 170 -16.22 -4.48 -5.71
N ARG A 171 -15.64 -5.38 -4.92
CA ARG A 171 -16.38 -6.44 -4.21
C ARG A 171 -16.28 -6.22 -2.72
N PRO A 172 -17.37 -6.34 -1.95
CA PRO A 172 -17.30 -6.21 -0.50
C PRO A 172 -16.31 -7.18 0.12
N SER A 173 -15.49 -6.68 1.03
CA SER A 173 -14.54 -7.46 1.80
C SER A 173 -14.30 -6.79 3.16
N PHE A 174 -13.60 -7.48 4.07
CA PHE A 174 -13.30 -6.95 5.38
C PHE A 174 -11.82 -6.62 5.51
N PHE A 175 -11.54 -5.36 5.88
CA PHE A 175 -10.23 -4.91 6.29
C PHE A 175 -10.37 -4.01 7.52
N PRO A 176 -9.55 -4.16 8.57
CA PRO A 176 -9.75 -3.44 9.83
C PRO A 176 -9.60 -1.92 9.72
N PHE A 177 -8.94 -1.42 8.67
CA PHE A 177 -8.63 0.00 8.47
C PHE A 177 -9.62 0.75 7.56
N VAL A 178 -10.60 0.06 6.96
CA VAL A 178 -11.62 0.68 6.07
C VAL A 178 -13.00 0.09 6.33
N GLU A 179 -14.05 0.95 6.21
CA GLU A 179 -15.46 0.56 6.32
C GLU A 179 -16.34 1.50 5.48
N PRO A 180 -17.00 1.02 4.41
CA PRO A 180 -16.92 -0.35 3.86
C PRO A 180 -15.56 -0.68 3.28
N GLY A 181 -15.10 -1.92 3.52
CA GLY A 181 -13.93 -2.52 2.89
C GLY A 181 -14.30 -3.16 1.55
N LEU A 182 -13.40 -3.05 0.58
CA LEU A 182 -13.62 -3.46 -0.81
C LEU A 182 -12.36 -4.11 -1.37
N GLU A 183 -12.51 -5.25 -2.02
CA GLU A 183 -11.51 -5.80 -2.93
C GLU A 183 -11.65 -5.18 -4.32
N VAL A 184 -10.53 -4.80 -4.89
CA VAL A 184 -10.44 -4.29 -6.27
C VAL A 184 -10.04 -5.44 -7.19
N TRP A 185 -10.92 -5.76 -8.12
CA TRP A 185 -10.71 -6.78 -9.14
C TRP A 185 -10.55 -6.11 -10.49
N VAL A 186 -9.50 -6.47 -11.23
CA VAL A 186 -9.22 -5.98 -12.59
C VAL A 186 -9.51 -7.08 -13.59
N LYS A 187 -10.23 -6.72 -14.67
CA LYS A 187 -10.47 -7.61 -15.79
C LYS A 187 -9.25 -7.66 -16.69
N PHE A 188 -8.72 -8.86 -16.91
CA PHE A 188 -7.59 -9.11 -17.79
C PHE A 188 -7.96 -10.21 -18.80
N GLY A 189 -8.21 -9.83 -20.05
CA GLY A 189 -8.83 -10.72 -21.01
C GLY A 189 -10.17 -11.23 -20.48
N GLU A 190 -10.32 -12.54 -20.37
CA GLU A 190 -11.54 -13.18 -19.84
C GLU A 190 -11.51 -13.42 -18.32
N ARG A 191 -10.40 -13.05 -17.63
CA ARG A 191 -10.22 -13.34 -16.20
C ARG A 191 -10.32 -12.08 -15.35
N TRP A 192 -10.87 -12.24 -14.15
CA TRP A 192 -10.81 -11.25 -13.10
C TRP A 192 -9.71 -11.61 -12.11
N LEU A 193 -8.86 -10.65 -11.79
CA LEU A 193 -7.77 -10.80 -10.83
C LEU A 193 -7.98 -9.81 -9.70
N GLU A 194 -7.94 -10.29 -8.46
CA GLU A 194 -7.83 -9.43 -7.29
C GLU A 194 -6.44 -8.78 -7.27
N VAL A 195 -6.41 -7.48 -7.11
CA VAL A 195 -5.15 -6.72 -7.24
C VAL A 195 -4.88 -5.80 -6.05
N MET A 196 -5.93 -5.42 -5.28
CA MET A 196 -5.82 -4.37 -4.28
C MET A 196 -6.96 -4.44 -3.27
N GLY A 197 -6.69 -4.06 -2.01
CA GLY A 197 -7.71 -3.69 -1.04
C GLY A 197 -7.97 -2.19 -1.08
N ALA A 198 -9.21 -1.77 -0.82
CA ALA A 198 -9.58 -0.35 -0.79
C ALA A 198 -10.81 -0.14 0.11
N GLY A 199 -11.16 1.11 0.37
CA GLY A 199 -12.39 1.44 1.08
C GLY A 199 -12.41 2.85 1.68
N ILE A 200 -13.49 3.15 2.37
CA ILE A 200 -13.60 4.39 3.15
C ILE A 200 -12.83 4.19 4.46
N ILE A 201 -12.04 5.17 4.85
CA ILE A 201 -11.20 5.07 6.03
C ILE A 201 -12.06 4.85 7.28
N HIS A 202 -11.72 3.84 8.06
CA HIS A 202 -12.41 3.57 9.32
C HIS A 202 -12.24 4.74 10.31
N PRO A 203 -13.28 5.17 11.03
CA PRO A 203 -13.21 6.29 11.97
C PRO A 203 -12.08 6.19 13.01
N ASN A 204 -11.81 4.96 13.50
CA ASN A 204 -10.72 4.71 14.44
C ASN A 204 -9.35 5.07 13.88
N VAL A 205 -9.12 4.85 12.55
CA VAL A 205 -7.85 5.23 11.89
C VAL A 205 -7.69 6.74 11.91
N LEU A 206 -8.73 7.50 11.56
CA LEU A 206 -8.70 8.96 11.65
C LEU A 206 -8.40 9.42 13.08
N THR A 207 -9.11 8.88 14.07
CA THR A 207 -8.91 9.18 15.48
C THR A 207 -7.48 8.88 15.94
N ASN A 208 -6.93 7.73 15.55
CA ASN A 208 -5.56 7.34 15.90
C ASN A 208 -4.52 8.29 15.30
N LEU A 209 -4.80 8.88 14.13
CA LEU A 209 -3.96 9.89 13.48
C LEU A 209 -4.24 11.33 13.98
N GLY A 210 -5.06 11.49 15.03
CA GLY A 210 -5.40 12.78 15.62
C GLY A 210 -6.39 13.60 14.79
N ILE A 211 -7.17 12.96 13.91
CA ILE A 211 -8.15 13.58 13.03
C ILE A 211 -9.55 13.28 13.58
N ASP A 212 -10.39 14.32 13.68
CA ASP A 212 -11.77 14.21 14.16
C ASP A 212 -12.66 13.53 13.09
N PRO A 213 -13.14 12.28 13.30
CA PRO A 213 -13.96 11.59 12.33
C PRO A 213 -15.36 12.18 12.17
N GLU A 214 -15.79 13.10 13.05
CA GLU A 214 -17.04 13.83 12.87
C GLU A 214 -16.91 14.96 11.84
N LYS A 215 -15.69 15.46 11.61
CA LYS A 215 -15.41 16.56 10.67
C LYS A 215 -14.76 16.12 9.38
N TYR A 216 -14.09 14.97 9.38
CA TYR A 216 -13.30 14.49 8.24
C TYR A 216 -13.71 13.09 7.83
N THR A 217 -13.47 12.79 6.57
CA THR A 217 -13.64 11.47 5.97
C THR A 217 -12.56 11.26 4.92
N GLY A 218 -12.46 10.05 4.37
CA GLY A 218 -11.46 9.76 3.35
C GLY A 218 -11.63 8.38 2.76
N PHE A 219 -10.84 8.07 1.76
CA PHE A 219 -10.67 6.72 1.27
C PHE A 219 -9.19 6.32 1.28
N ALA A 220 -8.94 5.01 1.31
CA ALA A 220 -7.62 4.44 1.17
C ALA A 220 -7.65 3.23 0.24
N PHE A 221 -6.50 2.93 -0.35
CA PHE A 221 -6.29 1.77 -1.20
C PHE A 221 -4.84 1.30 -1.10
N GLY A 222 -4.60 0.00 -1.32
CA GLY A 222 -3.25 -0.55 -1.31
C GLY A 222 -3.19 -1.93 -1.96
N GLY A 223 -2.12 -2.17 -2.73
CA GLY A 223 -1.91 -3.44 -3.42
C GLY A 223 -0.51 -3.64 -3.98
N GLY A 224 -0.21 -4.87 -4.39
CA GLY A 224 1.07 -5.27 -4.94
C GLY A 224 1.35 -4.65 -6.32
N LEU A 225 2.42 -3.86 -6.43
CA LEU A 225 2.88 -3.32 -7.72
C LEU A 225 3.43 -4.43 -8.61
N ASP A 226 4.04 -5.45 -8.02
CA ASP A 226 4.57 -6.62 -8.73
C ASP A 226 3.52 -7.30 -9.60
N ARG A 227 2.30 -7.45 -9.08
CA ARG A 227 1.20 -8.07 -9.83
C ARG A 227 0.85 -7.30 -11.09
N ILE A 228 0.91 -5.97 -11.04
CA ILE A 228 0.72 -5.10 -12.21
C ILE A 228 1.85 -5.35 -13.24
N VAL A 229 3.10 -5.40 -12.77
CA VAL A 229 4.27 -5.67 -13.63
C VAL A 229 4.20 -7.06 -14.25
N MET A 230 3.88 -8.08 -13.46
CA MET A 230 3.72 -9.46 -13.96
C MET A 230 2.66 -9.54 -15.06
N VAL A 231 1.52 -8.90 -14.85
CA VAL A 231 0.43 -8.86 -15.82
C VAL A 231 0.86 -8.11 -17.09
N LYS A 232 1.44 -6.91 -16.95
CA LYS A 232 1.88 -6.05 -18.06
C LYS A 232 2.90 -6.75 -18.96
N HIS A 233 3.84 -7.48 -18.36
CA HIS A 233 4.95 -8.14 -19.06
C HIS A 233 4.76 -9.65 -19.23
N LYS A 234 3.58 -10.20 -18.89
CA LYS A 234 3.25 -11.64 -18.98
C LYS A 234 4.24 -12.52 -18.20
N ILE A 235 4.75 -12.02 -17.08
CA ILE A 235 5.65 -12.75 -16.18
C ILE A 235 4.80 -13.72 -15.37
N THR A 236 5.15 -15.01 -15.39
CA THR A 236 4.39 -16.08 -14.72
C THR A 236 4.90 -16.43 -13.32
N ASP A 237 6.07 -15.91 -12.95
CA ASP A 237 6.73 -16.21 -11.68
C ASP A 237 7.37 -14.92 -11.13
N ILE A 238 6.90 -14.47 -9.96
CA ILE A 238 7.36 -13.24 -9.31
C ILE A 238 8.87 -13.25 -9.02
N ARG A 239 9.45 -14.42 -8.79
CA ARG A 239 10.87 -14.58 -8.48
C ARG A 239 11.78 -14.06 -9.59
N TYR A 240 11.33 -14.04 -10.84
CA TYR A 240 12.09 -13.45 -11.96
C TYR A 240 12.37 -11.97 -11.77
N LEU A 241 11.52 -11.26 -11.03
CA LEU A 241 11.72 -9.83 -10.72
C LEU A 241 12.85 -9.61 -9.69
N TYR A 242 13.25 -10.63 -8.93
CA TYR A 242 14.14 -10.48 -7.77
C TYR A 242 15.43 -11.33 -7.83
N GLN A 243 15.54 -12.25 -8.79
CA GLN A 243 16.71 -13.14 -8.92
C GLN A 243 17.97 -12.45 -9.48
N GLY A 244 17.92 -11.18 -9.84
CA GLY A 244 19.05 -10.46 -10.43
C GLY A 244 19.37 -10.86 -11.87
N ASP A 245 18.46 -11.54 -12.56
CA ASP A 245 18.61 -11.91 -13.97
C ASP A 245 18.34 -10.69 -14.85
N LEU A 246 19.38 -10.19 -15.50
CA LEU A 246 19.28 -8.98 -16.34
C LEU A 246 18.37 -9.14 -17.56
N ARG A 247 17.99 -10.37 -17.94
CA ARG A 247 17.01 -10.60 -19.01
C ARG A 247 15.64 -10.01 -18.69
N VAL A 248 15.32 -9.84 -17.43
CA VAL A 248 14.08 -9.17 -16.99
C VAL A 248 13.98 -7.72 -17.52
N ASN A 249 15.10 -7.07 -17.79
CA ASN A 249 15.16 -5.70 -18.32
C ASN A 249 14.84 -5.61 -19.81
N GLN A 250 14.54 -6.72 -20.46
CA GLN A 250 14.22 -6.80 -21.91
C GLN A 250 12.69 -6.92 -22.14
N PHE A 251 11.90 -6.93 -21.07
CA PHE A 251 10.43 -6.94 -21.15
C PHE A 251 9.85 -5.58 -21.51
#